data_f565fd5bf837bf46d1daa0a00eb90178
#
_entry.id   f565fd5bf837bf46d1daa0a00eb90178
#
_cell.length_a   1.000
_cell.length_b   1.000
_cell.length_c   1.000
_cell.angle_alpha   90.00
_cell.angle_beta   90.00
_cell.angle_gamma   90.00
#
_symmetry.space_group_name_H-M   'P 1'
#
loop_
_entity.id
_entity.type
_entity.pdbx_description
1 polymer ?
#
loop_
_entity_poly.entity_id
_entity_poly.type
_entity_poly.pdbx_seq_one_letter_code
_entity_poly.pdbx_strand_id
1 'polypeptide(L)'
;MVSTIVGYNTININKEYTLLTVNFDDVTGEALDIQKAFPYTTGMTKGLSSTDGDNIQIMQSDGGYETYFLSNGHYGKGGASYNEELDGKWSLMGQNSVATRGLASGTTFWYLARGGKTAPFTMTVAGAVSNSESETYTINKSYTLIGSPYPCDVAINGGIEVTGATKGLSSTDGDNIQIMNEEGGYDTYFLSNGHYGKGGASYNEELDGKWSLMGQNAATTDKFPSGKGAFYLSRSKEGTVKFNNPTK
;
A
#
# COMPACT_ATOMS: atom_id res chain seq x y z
N MET A 1 -1.11 -28.76 16.94
CA MET A 1 -0.73 -28.39 15.57
C MET A 1 -1.66 -27.25 15.18
N VAL A 2 -1.15 -26.05 15.01
CA VAL A 2 -1.95 -24.90 14.55
C VAL A 2 -1.90 -24.94 13.03
N SER A 3 -3.05 -25.05 12.36
CA SER A 3 -3.10 -24.99 10.91
C SER A 3 -2.98 -23.55 10.44
N THR A 4 -2.04 -23.28 9.54
CA THR A 4 -1.89 -21.98 8.90
C THR A 4 -3.02 -21.78 7.89
N ILE A 5 -3.74 -20.67 8.00
CA ILE A 5 -4.74 -20.28 7.00
C ILE A 5 -4.00 -19.66 5.82
N VAL A 6 -4.16 -20.23 4.63
CA VAL A 6 -3.60 -19.69 3.40
C VAL A 6 -4.71 -19.02 2.60
N GLY A 7 -4.43 -17.83 2.08
CA GLY A 7 -5.35 -17.08 1.23
C GLY A 7 -4.67 -16.57 -0.03
N TYR A 8 -5.45 -15.95 -0.89
CA TYR A 8 -4.94 -15.20 -2.03
C TYR A 8 -5.73 -13.92 -2.24
N ASN A 9 -5.08 -12.94 -2.84
CA ASN A 9 -5.71 -11.70 -3.27
C ASN A 9 -5.38 -11.44 -4.74
N THR A 10 -6.35 -10.92 -5.47
CA THR A 10 -6.22 -10.61 -6.89
C THR A 10 -6.22 -9.09 -7.05
N ILE A 11 -5.15 -8.56 -7.61
CA ILE A 11 -4.91 -7.13 -7.76
C ILE A 11 -4.93 -6.77 -9.24
N ASN A 12 -5.80 -5.84 -9.62
CA ASN A 12 -5.86 -5.32 -10.98
C ASN A 12 -4.88 -4.14 -11.12
N ILE A 13 -3.96 -4.26 -12.06
CA ILE A 13 -3.03 -3.19 -12.47
C ILE A 13 -3.59 -2.59 -13.75
N ASN A 14 -4.20 -1.42 -13.62
CA ASN A 14 -4.84 -0.70 -14.72
C ASN A 14 -4.28 0.72 -14.92
N LYS A 15 -3.29 1.07 -14.13
CA LYS A 15 -2.63 2.39 -14.14
C LYS A 15 -1.11 2.22 -14.22
N GLU A 16 -0.44 3.24 -14.71
CA GLU A 16 1.02 3.30 -14.71
C GLU A 16 1.57 3.22 -13.27
N TYR A 17 0.98 3.96 -12.35
CA TYR A 17 1.30 3.92 -10.92
C TYR A 17 0.15 3.36 -10.12
N THR A 18 0.42 2.39 -9.27
CA THR A 18 -0.55 1.82 -8.34
C THR A 18 0.08 1.68 -6.96
N LEU A 19 -0.59 2.20 -5.93
CA LEU A 19 -0.14 2.04 -4.55
C LEU A 19 -0.75 0.76 -3.98
N LEU A 20 0.13 -0.18 -3.61
CA LEU A 20 -0.24 -1.52 -3.20
C LEU A 20 0.27 -1.85 -1.80
N THR A 21 -0.32 -2.87 -1.19
CA THR A 21 0.09 -3.41 0.10
C THR A 21 0.14 -4.92 0.05
N VAL A 22 1.16 -5.52 0.66
CA VAL A 22 1.24 -6.96 0.91
C VAL A 22 0.31 -7.33 2.06
N ASN A 23 -0.59 -8.29 1.84
CA ASN A 23 -1.56 -8.74 2.84
C ASN A 23 -1.27 -10.13 3.42
N PHE A 24 -0.12 -10.71 3.08
CA PHE A 24 0.23 -12.07 3.44
C PHE A 24 1.66 -12.15 3.94
N ASP A 25 1.90 -13.12 4.80
CA ASP A 25 3.23 -13.59 5.19
C ASP A 25 3.55 -14.90 4.49
N ASP A 26 4.80 -15.36 4.58
CA ASP A 26 5.15 -16.74 4.20
C ASP A 26 4.43 -17.73 5.13
N VAL A 27 4.22 -18.95 4.67
CA VAL A 27 3.57 -20.01 5.49
C VAL A 27 4.32 -20.35 6.77
N THR A 28 5.57 -19.90 6.89
CA THR A 28 6.38 -20.00 8.12
C THR A 28 6.14 -18.85 9.10
N GLY A 29 5.36 -17.83 8.71
CA GLY A 29 5.12 -16.60 9.48
C GLY A 29 6.18 -15.51 9.28
N GLU A 30 7.13 -15.73 8.36
CA GLU A 30 8.15 -14.74 7.99
C GLU A 30 7.64 -13.81 6.87
N ALA A 31 8.38 -12.75 6.63
CA ALA A 31 8.10 -11.84 5.51
C ALA A 31 8.12 -12.58 4.16
N LEU A 32 7.13 -12.32 3.31
CA LEU A 32 7.01 -12.95 2.01
C LEU A 32 8.13 -12.45 1.08
N ASP A 33 8.92 -13.36 0.50
CA ASP A 33 9.96 -13.00 -0.45
C ASP A 33 9.37 -12.29 -1.69
N ILE A 34 10.01 -11.23 -2.18
CA ILE A 34 9.53 -10.40 -3.30
C ILE A 34 9.28 -11.22 -4.57
N GLN A 35 10.08 -12.28 -4.81
CA GLN A 35 9.89 -13.17 -5.96
C GLN A 35 8.64 -14.04 -5.82
N LYS A 36 8.28 -14.40 -4.58
CA LYS A 36 7.09 -15.19 -4.27
C LYS A 36 5.84 -14.29 -4.20
N ALA A 37 6.00 -13.08 -3.65
CA ALA A 37 4.91 -12.11 -3.55
C ALA A 37 4.43 -11.66 -4.93
N PHE A 38 5.36 -11.39 -5.83
CA PHE A 38 5.07 -10.84 -7.16
C PHE A 38 5.81 -11.64 -8.25
N PRO A 39 5.44 -12.93 -8.46
CA PRO A 39 6.03 -13.72 -9.52
C PRO A 39 5.71 -13.12 -10.89
N TYR A 40 6.66 -13.23 -11.82
CA TYR A 40 6.40 -12.78 -13.20
C TYR A 40 5.12 -13.40 -13.75
N THR A 41 4.25 -12.57 -14.29
CA THR A 41 3.01 -12.99 -14.95
C THR A 41 2.82 -12.23 -16.27
N THR A 42 1.96 -12.79 -17.14
CA THR A 42 1.61 -12.15 -18.42
C THR A 42 1.00 -10.76 -18.17
N GLY A 43 1.49 -9.77 -18.90
CA GLY A 43 1.14 -8.35 -18.75
C GLY A 43 2.20 -7.54 -18.05
N MET A 44 3.09 -8.15 -17.27
CA MET A 44 4.26 -7.47 -16.73
C MET A 44 5.34 -7.25 -17.80
N THR A 45 6.03 -6.13 -17.71
CA THR A 45 7.12 -5.77 -18.61
C THR A 45 8.47 -6.05 -17.97
N LYS A 46 9.28 -6.90 -18.61
CA LYS A 46 10.68 -7.13 -18.24
C LYS A 46 11.57 -6.09 -18.93
N GLY A 47 12.58 -5.59 -18.23
CA GLY A 47 13.53 -4.62 -18.77
C GLY A 47 14.98 -4.86 -18.38
N LEU A 48 15.86 -4.10 -19.00
CA LEU A 48 17.30 -4.08 -18.68
C LEU A 48 17.55 -3.33 -17.35
N SER A 49 16.64 -2.43 -17.00
CA SER A 49 16.76 -1.53 -15.85
C SER A 49 15.39 -1.08 -15.35
N SER A 50 15.38 -0.29 -14.29
CA SER A 50 14.16 0.34 -13.76
C SER A 50 13.53 1.38 -14.70
N THR A 51 14.18 1.76 -15.80
CA THR A 51 13.59 2.66 -16.80
C THR A 51 12.69 1.94 -17.79
N ASP A 52 12.90 0.66 -18.01
CA ASP A 52 12.24 -0.14 -19.05
C ASP A 52 11.41 -1.30 -18.50
N GLY A 53 11.79 -1.89 -17.36
CA GLY A 53 11.02 -2.94 -16.69
C GLY A 53 10.04 -2.37 -15.66
N ASP A 54 9.00 -3.12 -15.34
CA ASP A 54 8.11 -2.80 -14.24
C ASP A 54 8.89 -2.66 -12.93
N ASN A 55 8.43 -1.79 -12.04
CA ASN A 55 9.12 -1.51 -10.78
C ASN A 55 8.24 -1.72 -9.55
N ILE A 56 8.90 -2.12 -8.47
CA ILE A 56 8.42 -2.03 -7.10
C ILE A 56 9.31 -1.02 -6.38
N GLN A 57 8.70 0.02 -5.78
CA GLN A 57 9.41 1.10 -5.09
C GLN A 57 8.94 1.17 -3.64
N ILE A 58 9.81 0.80 -2.72
CA ILE A 58 9.54 0.75 -1.27
C ILE A 58 10.12 2.00 -0.62
N MET A 59 9.26 2.80 0.01
CA MET A 59 9.69 4.00 0.74
C MET A 59 10.56 3.61 1.93
N GLN A 60 11.69 4.26 2.09
CA GLN A 60 12.62 4.10 3.20
C GLN A 60 12.36 5.17 4.28
N SER A 61 12.89 4.94 5.48
CA SER A 61 12.72 5.86 6.62
C SER A 61 13.33 7.25 6.42
N ASP A 62 14.30 7.37 5.51
CA ASP A 62 14.93 8.64 5.11
C ASP A 62 14.13 9.41 4.05
N GLY A 63 13.01 8.84 3.56
CA GLY A 63 12.16 9.39 2.50
C GLY A 63 12.60 9.02 1.09
N GLY A 64 13.71 8.31 0.93
CA GLY A 64 14.15 7.72 -0.34
C GLY A 64 13.34 6.49 -0.72
N TYR A 65 13.63 5.93 -1.90
CA TYR A 65 13.01 4.70 -2.38
C TYR A 65 14.05 3.64 -2.71
N GLU A 66 13.83 2.45 -2.17
CA GLU A 66 14.49 1.25 -2.64
C GLU A 66 13.70 0.72 -3.84
N THR A 67 14.35 0.68 -5.02
CA THR A 67 13.67 0.37 -6.28
C THR A 67 14.12 -1.00 -6.80
N TYR A 68 13.16 -1.87 -7.01
CA TYR A 68 13.33 -3.16 -7.67
C TYR A 68 12.71 -3.09 -9.06
N PHE A 69 13.34 -3.70 -10.04
CA PHE A 69 12.81 -3.80 -11.40
C PHE A 69 12.72 -5.26 -11.85
N LEU A 70 11.77 -5.54 -12.72
CA LEU A 70 11.58 -6.86 -13.31
C LEU A 70 12.57 -7.05 -14.45
N SER A 71 13.59 -7.88 -14.23
CA SER A 71 14.70 -8.08 -15.17
C SER A 71 14.29 -8.93 -16.39
N ASN A 72 14.87 -8.61 -17.54
CA ASN A 72 14.82 -9.44 -18.76
C ASN A 72 16.06 -10.36 -18.92
N GLY A 73 16.85 -10.52 -17.86
CA GLY A 73 18.07 -11.32 -17.85
C GLY A 73 19.30 -10.62 -18.41
N HIS A 74 19.15 -9.53 -19.13
CA HIS A 74 20.28 -8.76 -19.66
C HIS A 74 20.83 -7.78 -18.62
N TYR A 75 22.13 -7.54 -18.66
CA TYR A 75 22.83 -6.60 -17.78
C TYR A 75 24.10 -6.04 -18.43
N GLY A 76 24.75 -5.09 -17.76
CA GLY A 76 25.93 -4.40 -18.27
C GLY A 76 25.58 -3.33 -19.30
N LYS A 77 26.62 -2.67 -19.87
CA LYS A 77 26.45 -1.56 -20.80
C LYS A 77 25.68 -2.00 -22.05
N GLY A 78 24.49 -1.44 -22.24
CA GLY A 78 23.61 -1.77 -23.38
C GLY A 78 23.09 -3.21 -23.41
N GLY A 79 23.08 -3.91 -22.25
CA GLY A 79 22.59 -5.29 -22.18
C GLY A 79 23.50 -6.34 -22.82
N ALA A 80 24.80 -6.07 -22.83
CA ALA A 80 25.79 -6.92 -23.54
C ALA A 80 25.94 -8.33 -22.94
N SER A 81 25.55 -8.53 -21.68
CA SER A 81 25.60 -9.81 -20.98
C SER A 81 24.20 -10.33 -20.71
N TYR A 82 24.06 -11.65 -20.59
CA TYR A 82 22.79 -12.31 -20.25
C TYR A 82 23.01 -13.35 -19.16
N ASN A 83 22.09 -13.38 -18.19
CA ASN A 83 21.99 -14.40 -17.16
C ASN A 83 20.53 -14.87 -17.07
N GLU A 84 20.31 -16.13 -17.39
CA GLU A 84 18.98 -16.75 -17.36
C GLU A 84 18.33 -16.72 -15.96
N GLU A 85 19.13 -16.78 -14.89
CA GLU A 85 18.62 -16.72 -13.52
C GLU A 85 17.96 -15.39 -13.18
N LEU A 86 18.30 -14.31 -13.89
CA LEU A 86 17.71 -12.98 -13.72
C LEU A 86 16.43 -12.79 -14.54
N ASP A 87 16.21 -13.59 -15.58
CA ASP A 87 15.08 -13.39 -16.49
C ASP A 87 13.74 -13.63 -15.78
N GLY A 88 12.89 -12.61 -15.79
CA GLY A 88 11.61 -12.63 -15.08
C GLY A 88 11.73 -12.56 -13.54
N LYS A 89 12.86 -12.11 -13.02
CA LYS A 89 13.09 -11.93 -11.57
C LYS A 89 13.21 -10.46 -11.21
N TRP A 90 12.80 -10.13 -9.99
CA TRP A 90 13.04 -8.82 -9.41
C TRP A 90 14.50 -8.65 -9.03
N SER A 91 15.11 -7.56 -9.47
CA SER A 91 16.48 -7.17 -9.20
C SER A 91 16.51 -5.80 -8.55
N LEU A 92 17.35 -5.61 -7.53
CA LEU A 92 17.56 -4.28 -6.94
C LEU A 92 18.29 -3.38 -7.96
N MET A 93 17.79 -2.16 -8.12
CA MET A 93 18.42 -1.17 -9.02
C MET A 93 19.90 -0.99 -8.72
N GLY A 94 20.73 -1.10 -9.75
CA GLY A 94 22.19 -1.06 -9.63
C GLY A 94 22.85 -2.38 -9.27
N GLN A 95 22.09 -3.47 -9.08
CA GLN A 95 22.64 -4.82 -8.86
C GLN A 95 22.26 -5.74 -10.02
N ASN A 96 23.12 -6.74 -10.27
CA ASN A 96 22.92 -7.77 -11.28
C ASN A 96 22.71 -9.13 -10.60
N SER A 97 21.80 -9.18 -9.65
CA SER A 97 21.47 -10.37 -8.87
C SER A 97 19.96 -10.42 -8.59
N VAL A 98 19.45 -11.63 -8.39
CA VAL A 98 18.07 -11.84 -7.93
C VAL A 98 17.91 -11.23 -6.55
N ALA A 99 16.91 -10.39 -6.37
CA ALA A 99 16.61 -9.78 -5.08
C ALA A 99 16.03 -10.82 -4.09
N THR A 100 16.44 -10.71 -2.83
CA THR A 100 15.99 -11.57 -1.71
C THR A 100 15.24 -10.76 -0.66
N ARG A 101 14.57 -9.68 -1.07
CA ARG A 101 13.85 -8.77 -0.18
C ARG A 101 12.60 -9.44 0.40
N GLY A 102 12.53 -9.55 1.73
CA GLY A 102 11.30 -9.88 2.44
C GLY A 102 10.34 -8.69 2.50
N LEU A 103 9.09 -8.94 2.21
CA LEU A 103 7.98 -7.97 2.30
C LEU A 103 7.04 -8.46 3.41
N ALA A 104 7.12 -7.85 4.58
CA ALA A 104 6.22 -8.16 5.68
C ALA A 104 4.78 -7.75 5.35
N SER A 105 3.82 -8.46 5.88
CA SER A 105 2.40 -8.09 5.83
C SER A 105 2.22 -6.63 6.27
N GLY A 106 1.45 -5.85 5.52
CA GLY A 106 1.29 -4.40 5.70
C GLY A 106 2.35 -3.54 5.00
N THR A 107 3.41 -4.12 4.41
CA THR A 107 4.36 -3.35 3.60
C THR A 107 3.65 -2.71 2.42
N THR A 108 3.69 -1.37 2.35
CA THR A 108 3.07 -0.58 1.28
C THR A 108 4.14 -0.03 0.36
N PHE A 109 3.89 -0.08 -0.95
CA PHE A 109 4.86 0.27 -1.99
C PHE A 109 4.16 0.75 -3.27
N TRP A 110 4.89 1.48 -4.10
CA TRP A 110 4.48 1.78 -5.46
C TRP A 110 4.81 0.64 -6.41
N TYR A 111 3.82 0.22 -7.17
CA TYR A 111 4.01 -0.57 -8.39
C TYR A 111 3.94 0.37 -9.60
N LEU A 112 4.96 0.34 -10.44
CA LEU A 112 5.05 1.11 -11.66
C LEU A 112 5.07 0.16 -12.87
N ALA A 113 3.99 0.16 -13.65
CA ALA A 113 3.86 -0.64 -14.86
C ALA A 113 4.43 0.10 -16.07
N ARG A 114 5.59 -0.33 -16.56
CA ARG A 114 6.31 0.33 -17.67
C ARG A 114 5.74 0.04 -19.05
N GLY A 115 5.37 -1.20 -19.31
CA GLY A 115 4.73 -1.61 -20.58
C GLY A 115 3.25 -1.25 -20.63
N GLY A 116 2.71 -0.82 -19.50
CA GLY A 116 1.29 -0.72 -19.23
C GLY A 116 0.58 0.48 -19.79
N LYS A 117 1.05 1.05 -20.85
CA LYS A 117 0.32 2.16 -21.47
C LYS A 117 -1.05 1.74 -22.00
N THR A 118 -1.38 0.45 -22.06
CA THR A 118 -2.57 0.03 -22.79
C THR A 118 -3.30 -1.22 -22.32
N ALA A 119 -2.70 -2.13 -21.57
CA ALA A 119 -3.38 -3.38 -21.21
C ALA A 119 -3.36 -3.58 -19.69
N PRO A 120 -4.52 -3.45 -19.02
CA PRO A 120 -4.64 -3.88 -17.63
C PRO A 120 -4.30 -5.37 -17.51
N PHE A 121 -3.64 -5.72 -16.41
CA PHE A 121 -3.36 -7.12 -16.09
C PHE A 121 -3.64 -7.38 -14.61
N THR A 122 -3.68 -8.64 -14.25
CA THR A 122 -4.00 -9.08 -12.91
C THR A 122 -2.80 -9.77 -12.29
N MET A 123 -2.47 -9.37 -11.06
CA MET A 123 -1.52 -10.08 -10.20
C MET A 123 -2.27 -10.86 -9.13
N THR A 124 -1.80 -12.05 -8.82
CA THR A 124 -2.29 -12.82 -7.67
C THR A 124 -1.17 -12.93 -6.64
N VAL A 125 -1.45 -12.46 -5.43
CA VAL A 125 -0.58 -12.62 -4.26
C VAL A 125 -1.21 -13.65 -3.36
N ALA A 126 -0.44 -14.64 -2.90
CA ALA A 126 -0.91 -15.69 -2.01
C ALA A 126 0.09 -15.91 -0.87
N GLY A 127 -0.41 -16.31 0.29
CA GLY A 127 0.41 -16.61 1.45
C GLY A 127 -0.40 -16.90 2.69
N ALA A 128 0.25 -16.89 3.84
CA ALA A 128 -0.39 -17.07 5.13
C ALA A 128 -1.15 -15.79 5.52
N VAL A 129 -2.38 -15.95 5.99
CA VAL A 129 -3.19 -14.86 6.52
C VAL A 129 -2.78 -14.60 7.96
N SER A 130 -2.47 -13.33 8.30
CA SER A 130 -2.20 -12.93 9.67
C SER A 130 -3.37 -13.26 10.59
N ASN A 131 -3.08 -13.92 11.70
CA ASN A 131 -4.07 -14.28 12.70
C ASN A 131 -4.09 -13.31 13.91
N SER A 132 -3.33 -12.21 13.83
CA SER A 132 -3.33 -11.17 14.86
C SER A 132 -4.68 -10.43 14.91
N GLU A 133 -5.06 -9.97 16.10
CA GLU A 133 -6.29 -9.20 16.31
C GLU A 133 -6.16 -7.80 15.71
N SER A 134 -4.95 -7.26 15.69
CA SER A 134 -4.65 -5.95 15.10
C SER A 134 -3.16 -5.83 14.77
N GLU A 135 -2.85 -4.93 13.83
CA GLU A 135 -1.49 -4.54 13.49
C GLU A 135 -1.34 -3.01 13.60
N THR A 136 -0.19 -2.57 14.14
CA THR A 136 0.06 -1.16 14.42
C THR A 136 1.32 -0.68 13.70
N TYR A 137 1.20 0.44 13.01
CA TYR A 137 2.28 1.09 12.28
C TYR A 137 2.59 2.46 12.86
N THR A 138 3.87 2.82 12.92
CA THR A 138 4.30 4.17 13.30
C THR A 138 4.04 5.13 12.17
N ILE A 139 3.45 6.29 12.49
CA ILE A 139 3.27 7.40 11.58
C ILE A 139 4.34 8.42 11.87
N ASN A 140 5.06 8.83 10.85
CA ASN A 140 5.96 9.97 10.91
C ASN A 140 5.21 11.24 10.53
N LYS A 141 5.68 12.39 11.04
CA LYS A 141 5.16 13.69 10.63
C LYS A 141 5.25 13.81 9.10
N SER A 142 4.20 14.39 8.49
CA SER A 142 4.02 14.49 7.05
C SER A 142 3.42 13.20 6.45
N TYR A 143 3.91 12.71 5.31
CA TYR A 143 3.35 11.56 4.64
C TYR A 143 3.98 10.25 5.10
N THR A 144 3.13 9.26 5.38
CA THR A 144 3.51 7.87 5.64
C THR A 144 2.67 6.96 4.73
N LEU A 145 3.30 5.97 4.11
CA LEU A 145 2.57 4.93 3.38
C LEU A 145 1.97 3.95 4.37
N ILE A 146 0.67 3.71 4.25
CA ILE A 146 -0.05 2.76 5.09
C ILE A 146 -0.85 1.77 4.24
N GLY A 147 -1.09 0.58 4.77
CA GLY A 147 -1.94 -0.42 4.14
C GLY A 147 -2.40 -1.48 5.12
N SER A 148 -3.57 -2.07 4.84
CA SER A 148 -4.09 -3.14 5.67
C SER A 148 -3.26 -4.43 5.51
N PRO A 149 -2.84 -5.08 6.60
CA PRO A 149 -2.15 -6.38 6.55
C PRO A 149 -3.12 -7.54 6.27
N TYR A 150 -4.43 -7.28 6.26
CA TYR A 150 -5.47 -8.29 6.11
C TYR A 150 -5.95 -8.38 4.66
N PRO A 151 -6.19 -9.61 4.12
CA PRO A 151 -6.64 -9.82 2.74
C PRO A 151 -8.16 -9.61 2.60
N CYS A 152 -8.70 -8.65 3.30
CA CYS A 152 -10.11 -8.25 3.26
C CYS A 152 -10.22 -6.75 3.53
N ASP A 153 -11.33 -6.16 3.10
CA ASP A 153 -11.59 -4.74 3.29
C ASP A 153 -11.81 -4.42 4.78
N VAL A 154 -11.18 -3.35 5.24
CA VAL A 154 -11.28 -2.86 6.62
C VAL A 154 -12.14 -1.61 6.67
N ALA A 155 -13.16 -1.56 7.53
CA ALA A 155 -13.96 -0.36 7.69
C ALA A 155 -13.08 0.84 8.12
N ILE A 156 -13.17 1.97 7.43
CA ILE A 156 -12.37 3.16 7.78
C ILE A 156 -12.73 3.64 9.18
N ASN A 157 -14.02 3.75 9.49
CA ASN A 157 -14.49 4.01 10.85
C ASN A 157 -14.68 2.70 11.61
N GLY A 158 -14.02 2.58 12.77
CA GLY A 158 -14.06 1.40 13.64
C GLY A 158 -13.03 0.31 13.32
N GLY A 159 -12.58 0.20 12.07
CA GLY A 159 -11.53 -0.73 11.69
C GLY A 159 -10.13 -0.11 11.69
N ILE A 160 -10.04 1.23 11.57
CA ILE A 160 -8.78 1.98 11.62
C ILE A 160 -8.81 2.91 12.84
N GLU A 161 -7.90 2.68 13.77
CA GLU A 161 -7.70 3.52 14.94
C GLU A 161 -6.38 4.29 14.80
N VAL A 162 -6.37 5.52 15.31
CA VAL A 162 -5.18 6.39 15.27
C VAL A 162 -4.89 6.99 16.64
N THR A 163 -3.61 7.12 16.96
CA THR A 163 -3.16 7.84 18.16
C THR A 163 -2.27 9.02 17.74
N GLY A 164 -2.31 10.10 18.53
CA GLY A 164 -1.54 11.30 18.21
C GLY A 164 -2.09 12.09 17.01
N ALA A 165 -3.26 11.71 16.48
CA ALA A 165 -3.86 12.34 15.31
C ALA A 165 -4.49 13.70 15.63
N THR A 166 -4.48 14.58 14.66
CA THR A 166 -5.14 15.88 14.69
C THR A 166 -6.51 15.80 14.06
N LYS A 167 -7.54 16.18 14.83
CA LYS A 167 -8.88 16.36 14.32
C LYS A 167 -9.01 17.75 13.71
N GLY A 168 -9.73 17.87 12.58
CA GLY A 168 -9.92 19.13 11.87
C GLY A 168 -11.33 19.34 11.36
N LEU A 169 -11.60 20.55 10.90
CA LEU A 169 -12.85 20.92 10.21
C LEU A 169 -12.87 20.35 8.79
N SER A 170 -11.71 20.10 8.22
CA SER A 170 -11.53 19.68 6.83
C SER A 170 -10.22 18.91 6.67
N SER A 171 -9.96 18.45 5.44
CA SER A 171 -8.71 17.80 5.05
C SER A 171 -7.48 18.75 5.08
N THR A 172 -7.67 20.07 5.24
CA THR A 172 -6.55 21.01 5.34
C THR A 172 -5.96 21.11 6.74
N ASP A 173 -6.74 20.82 7.75
CA ASP A 173 -6.41 21.00 9.18
C ASP A 173 -6.43 19.70 9.99
N GLY A 174 -7.19 18.69 9.58
CA GLY A 174 -7.17 17.35 10.18
C GLY A 174 -6.19 16.40 9.49
N ASP A 175 -5.82 15.35 10.19
CA ASP A 175 -5.06 14.23 9.59
C ASP A 175 -5.89 13.57 8.49
N ASN A 176 -5.22 13.04 7.47
CA ASN A 176 -5.90 12.47 6.29
C ASN A 176 -5.43 11.06 5.97
N ILE A 177 -6.36 10.24 5.47
CA ILE A 177 -6.10 9.04 4.68
C ILE A 177 -6.45 9.34 3.22
N GLN A 178 -5.51 9.11 2.30
CA GLN A 178 -5.69 9.37 0.88
C GLN A 178 -5.53 8.06 0.11
N ILE A 179 -6.63 7.51 -0.37
CA ILE A 179 -6.70 6.25 -1.12
C ILE A 179 -6.80 6.58 -2.61
N MET A 180 -5.90 6.03 -3.43
CA MET A 180 -5.95 6.22 -4.87
C MET A 180 -7.23 5.59 -5.45
N ASN A 181 -8.01 6.39 -6.19
CA ASN A 181 -9.23 5.94 -6.85
C ASN A 181 -8.98 5.48 -8.29
N GLU A 182 -10.01 4.93 -8.93
CA GLU A 182 -9.93 4.39 -10.28
C GLU A 182 -9.73 5.48 -11.36
N GLU A 183 -10.05 6.71 -11.05
CA GLU A 183 -9.89 7.86 -11.96
C GLU A 183 -8.45 8.40 -11.97
N GLY A 184 -7.61 7.94 -11.03
CA GLY A 184 -6.21 8.36 -10.85
C GLY A 184 -6.03 9.57 -9.93
N GLY A 185 -7.12 10.00 -9.25
CA GLY A 185 -7.11 10.93 -8.14
C GLY A 185 -7.06 10.20 -6.80
N TYR A 186 -7.46 10.92 -5.74
CA TYR A 186 -7.51 10.37 -4.38
C TYR A 186 -8.86 10.64 -3.74
N ASP A 187 -9.43 9.61 -3.15
CA ASP A 187 -10.47 9.75 -2.17
C ASP A 187 -9.79 10.12 -0.84
N THR A 188 -10.10 11.32 -0.35
CA THR A 188 -9.45 11.88 0.83
C THR A 188 -10.41 11.86 2.01
N TYR A 189 -10.05 11.10 3.03
CA TYR A 189 -10.77 11.03 4.30
C TYR A 189 -10.01 11.83 5.34
N PHE A 190 -10.67 12.71 6.06
CA PHE A 190 -10.07 13.49 7.14
C PHE A 190 -10.67 13.12 8.48
N LEU A 191 -9.88 13.23 9.55
CA LEU A 191 -10.34 12.99 10.91
C LEU A 191 -11.09 14.23 11.40
N SER A 192 -12.41 14.14 11.51
CA SER A 192 -13.28 15.27 11.85
C SER A 192 -13.18 15.65 13.34
N ASN A 193 -13.31 16.95 13.63
CA ASN A 193 -13.52 17.51 14.97
C ASN A 193 -14.99 17.75 15.29
N GLY A 194 -15.92 17.19 14.52
CA GLY A 194 -17.38 17.35 14.68
C GLY A 194 -17.94 18.64 14.11
N HIS A 195 -17.13 19.63 13.81
CA HIS A 195 -17.59 20.88 13.20
C HIS A 195 -17.72 20.75 11.67
N TYR A 196 -18.69 21.48 11.10
CA TYR A 196 -18.92 21.53 9.66
C TYR A 196 -19.59 22.84 9.24
N GLY A 197 -19.74 23.02 7.92
CA GLY A 197 -20.30 24.26 7.35
C GLY A 197 -19.27 25.39 7.30
N LYS A 198 -19.70 26.56 6.83
CA LYS A 198 -18.83 27.73 6.65
C LYS A 198 -18.20 28.17 7.98
N GLY A 199 -16.88 28.04 8.08
CA GLY A 199 -16.13 28.41 9.29
C GLY A 199 -16.45 27.55 10.53
N GLY A 200 -17.00 26.34 10.35
CA GLY A 200 -17.31 25.43 11.46
C GLY A 200 -18.51 25.87 12.29
N ALA A 201 -19.48 26.59 11.70
CA ALA A 201 -20.60 27.15 12.41
C ALA A 201 -21.56 26.12 13.03
N SER A 202 -21.54 24.89 12.54
CA SER A 202 -22.36 23.78 13.05
C SER A 202 -21.52 22.72 13.71
N TYR A 203 -22.09 21.99 14.64
CA TYR A 203 -21.41 20.86 15.32
C TYR A 203 -22.33 19.64 15.34
N ASN A 204 -21.73 18.48 15.08
CA ASN A 204 -22.36 17.18 15.21
C ASN A 204 -21.43 16.23 15.99
N GLU A 205 -21.86 15.81 17.16
CA GLU A 205 -21.09 14.91 18.04
C GLU A 205 -20.78 13.56 17.37
N GLU A 206 -21.67 13.08 16.50
CA GLU A 206 -21.47 11.81 15.77
C GLU A 206 -20.31 11.85 14.77
N LEU A 207 -19.87 13.05 14.38
CA LEU A 207 -18.72 13.27 13.51
C LEU A 207 -17.41 13.44 14.28
N ASP A 208 -17.47 13.78 15.56
CA ASP A 208 -16.25 14.05 16.31
C ASP A 208 -15.39 12.79 16.48
N GLY A 209 -14.15 12.86 16.01
CA GLY A 209 -13.23 11.72 16.00
C GLY A 209 -13.57 10.66 14.95
N LYS A 210 -14.43 10.95 13.98
CA LYS A 210 -14.75 10.06 12.86
C LYS A 210 -14.05 10.50 11.58
N TRP A 211 -13.74 9.54 10.74
CA TRP A 211 -13.29 9.80 9.38
C TRP A 211 -14.47 10.22 8.50
N SER A 212 -14.28 11.28 7.76
CA SER A 212 -15.27 11.86 6.86
C SER A 212 -14.66 12.04 5.47
N LEU A 213 -15.38 11.64 4.43
CA LEU A 213 -14.92 11.88 3.06
C LEU A 213 -14.95 13.37 2.76
N MET A 214 -13.90 13.90 2.15
CA MET A 214 -13.79 15.31 1.79
C MET A 214 -15.00 15.77 0.96
N GLY A 215 -15.62 16.87 1.41
CA GLY A 215 -16.84 17.39 0.81
C GLY A 215 -18.14 16.81 1.37
N GLN A 216 -18.08 15.84 2.28
CA GLN A 216 -19.24 15.29 2.99
C GLN A 216 -19.25 15.75 4.46
N ASN A 217 -20.45 15.89 5.02
CA ASN A 217 -20.67 16.23 6.42
C ASN A 217 -21.26 15.01 7.16
N ALA A 218 -20.67 13.83 6.92
CA ALA A 218 -21.11 12.57 7.50
C ALA A 218 -19.90 11.69 7.79
N ALA A 219 -19.98 10.88 8.84
CA ALA A 219 -19.01 9.81 9.06
C ALA A 219 -19.06 8.83 7.88
N THR A 220 -17.89 8.50 7.30
CA THR A 220 -17.88 7.59 6.18
C THR A 220 -18.24 6.16 6.60
N THR A 221 -18.92 5.45 5.72
CA THR A 221 -19.16 3.99 5.80
C THR A 221 -18.23 3.21 4.88
N ASP A 222 -17.32 3.90 4.20
CA ASP A 222 -16.39 3.30 3.24
C ASP A 222 -15.40 2.38 3.94
N LYS A 223 -14.81 1.52 3.12
CA LYS A 223 -13.80 0.57 3.56
C LYS A 223 -12.47 0.89 2.92
N PHE A 224 -11.41 0.62 3.65
CA PHE A 224 -10.05 0.58 3.14
C PHE A 224 -9.90 -0.72 2.33
N PRO A 225 -9.65 -0.63 1.00
CA PRO A 225 -9.69 -1.80 0.14
C PRO A 225 -8.50 -2.73 0.40
N SER A 226 -8.75 -4.03 0.38
CA SER A 226 -7.72 -5.06 0.48
C SER A 226 -6.68 -4.95 -0.64
N GLY A 227 -5.40 -5.08 -0.32
CA GLY A 227 -4.29 -5.02 -1.27
C GLY A 227 -3.96 -3.62 -1.79
N LYS A 228 -4.76 -2.62 -1.47
CA LYS A 228 -4.46 -1.22 -1.78
C LYS A 228 -3.61 -0.58 -0.68
N GLY A 229 -2.75 0.34 -1.08
CA GLY A 229 -2.07 1.24 -0.17
C GLY A 229 -2.72 2.61 -0.14
N ALA A 230 -2.38 3.41 0.85
CA ALA A 230 -2.79 4.79 0.98
C ALA A 230 -1.66 5.66 1.54
N PHE A 231 -1.79 6.96 1.35
CA PHE A 231 -1.04 7.92 2.13
C PHE A 231 -1.80 8.26 3.42
N TYR A 232 -1.08 8.27 4.52
CA TYR A 232 -1.50 8.95 5.73
C TYR A 232 -0.76 10.27 5.83
N LEU A 233 -1.48 11.39 5.88
CA LEU A 233 -0.92 12.71 6.10
C LEU A 233 -1.16 13.13 7.55
N SER A 234 -0.12 13.13 8.36
CA SER A 234 -0.16 13.66 9.72
C SER A 234 0.05 15.17 9.73
N ARG A 235 -0.83 15.89 10.40
CA ARG A 235 -0.75 17.36 10.53
C ARG A 235 0.12 17.81 11.69
N SER A 236 0.30 17.00 12.71
CA SER A 236 0.94 17.49 13.93
C SER A 236 2.18 16.76 14.37
N LYS A 237 2.15 15.47 14.55
CA LYS A 237 3.20 14.74 15.24
C LYS A 237 3.28 13.29 14.79
N GLU A 238 4.29 12.61 15.31
CA GLU A 238 4.38 11.16 15.30
C GLU A 238 3.19 10.56 16.04
N GLY A 239 2.69 9.45 15.52
CA GLY A 239 1.58 8.71 16.09
C GLY A 239 1.59 7.28 15.61
N THR A 240 0.44 6.62 15.75
CA THR A 240 0.26 5.27 15.23
C THR A 240 -1.04 5.15 14.46
N VAL A 241 -1.04 4.30 13.42
CA VAL A 241 -2.24 3.76 12.78
C VAL A 241 -2.33 2.29 13.15
N LYS A 242 -3.48 1.89 13.66
CA LYS A 242 -3.79 0.50 13.98
C LYS A 242 -4.93 0.02 13.07
N PHE A 243 -4.69 -1.08 12.36
CA PHE A 243 -5.72 -1.80 11.64
C PHE A 243 -6.24 -2.95 12.50
N ASN A 244 -7.52 -2.96 12.78
CA ASN A 244 -8.19 -4.06 13.45
C ASN A 244 -8.55 -5.15 12.45
N ASN A 245 -8.37 -6.43 12.86
CA ASN A 245 -8.71 -7.55 12.00
C ASN A 245 -10.24 -7.66 11.84
N PRO A 246 -10.79 -7.48 10.63
CA PRO A 246 -12.24 -7.47 10.45
C PRO A 246 -12.90 -8.87 10.57
N THR A 247 -12.09 -9.92 10.77
CA THR A 247 -12.58 -11.30 10.93
C THR A 247 -12.55 -11.78 12.40
N LYS A 248 -12.19 -10.89 13.34
CA LYS A 248 -12.10 -11.21 14.78
C LYS A 248 -13.21 -10.58 15.62
#